data_f7b7d614d1b6c675905c7394fb95567b
#
_entry.id   f7b7d614d1b6c675905c7394fb95567b
#
_cell.length_a   1.000
_cell.length_b   1.000
_cell.length_c   1.000
_cell.angle_alpha   90.00
_cell.angle_beta   90.00
_cell.angle_gamma   90.00
#
_symmetry.space_group_name_H-M   'P 1'
#
loop_
_entity.id
_entity.type
_entity.pdbx_description
1 polymer ?
#
loop_
_entity_poly.entity_id
_entity_poly.type
_entity_poly.pdbx_seq_one_letter_code
_entity_poly.pdbx_strand_id
1 'polypeptide(L)' 'MDINKWKSVAVKKETHTMLTALCTMKERNPARMISKLVNDYVEFQAKKAGKPIEKFKQELLSKNGHK' A
#
# COMPACT_ATOMS: atom_id res chain seq x y z
N MET A 1 -19.05 3.26 -4.01
CA MET A 1 -17.85 2.54 -3.56
C MET A 1 -18.25 1.26 -2.85
N ASP A 2 -17.58 0.19 -3.19
CA ASP A 2 -17.89 -1.12 -2.60
C ASP A 2 -17.12 -1.26 -1.27
N ILE A 3 -17.83 -1.25 -0.16
CA ILE A 3 -17.20 -1.31 1.15
C ILE A 3 -16.51 -2.64 1.41
N ASN A 4 -16.84 -3.67 0.65
CA ASN A 4 -16.16 -4.96 0.79
C ASN A 4 -14.80 -4.97 0.11
N LYS A 5 -14.59 -4.05 -0.81
CA LYS A 5 -13.33 -3.92 -1.55
C LYS A 5 -12.41 -2.87 -0.98
N TRP A 6 -12.96 -1.88 -0.32
CA TRP A 6 -12.21 -0.71 0.10
C TRP A 6 -12.21 -0.55 1.62
N LYS A 7 -11.10 -0.14 2.12
CA LYS A 7 -10.93 0.13 3.55
C LYS A 7 -10.39 1.53 3.75
N SER A 8 -10.70 2.11 4.89
CA SER A 8 -10.20 3.44 5.25
C SER A 8 -9.00 3.31 6.17
N VAL A 9 -8.07 4.21 6.01
CA VAL A 9 -6.87 4.29 6.87
C VAL A 9 -6.65 5.73 7.25
N ALA A 10 -6.47 5.98 8.54
CA ALA A 10 -6.15 7.33 9.01
C ALA A 10 -4.65 7.55 8.93
N VAL A 11 -4.26 8.72 8.44
CA VAL A 11 -2.85 9.09 8.38
C VAL A 11 -2.67 10.49 8.94
N LYS A 12 -1.45 10.83 9.29
CA LYS A 12 -1.14 12.17 9.76
C LYS A 12 -1.42 13.19 8.67
N LYS A 13 -1.76 14.41 9.08
CA LYS A 13 -2.03 15.47 8.10
C LYS A 13 -0.85 15.71 7.18
N GLU A 14 0.35 15.68 7.72
CA GLU A 14 1.55 15.86 6.93
C GLU A 14 1.68 14.77 5.87
N THR A 15 1.44 13.54 6.26
CA THR A 15 1.49 12.42 5.32
C THR A 15 0.44 12.58 4.23
N HIS A 16 -0.75 13.01 4.60
CA HIS A 16 -1.82 13.24 3.64
C HIS A 16 -1.43 14.33 2.64
N THR A 17 -0.81 15.39 3.13
CA THR A 17 -0.38 16.49 2.27
C THR A 17 0.66 16.01 1.26
N MET A 18 1.62 15.24 1.72
CA MET A 18 2.64 14.69 0.83
C MET A 18 2.04 13.74 -0.19
N LEU A 19 1.10 12.92 0.24
CA LEU A 19 0.42 11.99 -0.66
C LEU A 19 -0.33 12.76 -1.76
N THR A 20 -1.05 13.80 -1.36
CA THR A 20 -1.80 14.61 -2.32
C THR A 20 -0.87 15.26 -3.33
N ALA A 21 0.26 15.78 -2.86
CA ALA A 21 1.24 16.40 -3.75
C ALA A 21 1.81 15.39 -4.74
N LEU A 22 2.13 14.19 -4.26
CA LEU A 22 2.62 13.14 -5.13
C LEU A 22 1.59 12.74 -6.18
N CYS A 23 0.32 12.68 -5.78
CA CYS A 23 -0.75 12.34 -6.70
C CYS A 23 -0.84 13.37 -7.82
N THR A 24 -0.73 14.65 -7.47
CA THR A 24 -0.76 15.72 -8.43
C THR A 24 0.41 15.61 -9.41
N MET A 25 1.60 15.35 -8.89
CA MET A 25 2.80 15.22 -9.73
C MET A 25 2.69 14.07 -10.73
N LYS A 26 2.08 12.97 -10.31
CA LYS A 26 2.00 11.78 -11.15
C LYS A 26 0.65 11.63 -11.83
N GLU A 27 -0.24 12.59 -11.64
CA GLU A 27 -1.59 12.55 -12.22
C GLU A 27 -2.30 11.25 -11.90
N ARG A 28 -2.22 10.83 -10.64
CA ARG A 28 -2.87 9.62 -10.15
C ARG A 28 -3.83 9.96 -9.04
N ASN A 29 -4.86 9.13 -8.87
CA ASN A 29 -5.73 9.32 -7.72
C ASN A 29 -5.08 8.69 -6.48
N PRO A 30 -5.51 9.12 -5.26
CA PRO A 30 -4.89 8.63 -4.02
C PRO A 30 -4.93 7.12 -3.85
N ALA A 31 -6.02 6.48 -4.23
CA ALA A 31 -6.13 5.03 -4.07
C ALA A 31 -5.06 4.30 -4.89
N ARG A 32 -4.87 4.72 -6.14
CA ARG A 32 -3.86 4.11 -7.00
C ARG A 32 -2.46 4.40 -6.51
N MET A 33 -2.24 5.62 -6.02
CA MET A 33 -0.93 6.00 -5.50
C MET A 33 -0.58 5.15 -4.29
N ILE A 34 -1.52 4.96 -3.38
CA ILE A 34 -1.29 4.14 -2.19
C ILE A 34 -0.97 2.71 -2.59
N SER A 35 -1.73 2.14 -3.52
CA SER A 35 -1.48 0.78 -3.98
C SER A 35 -0.07 0.64 -4.55
N LYS A 36 0.35 1.61 -5.35
CA LYS A 36 1.68 1.56 -5.94
C LYS A 36 2.76 1.65 -4.87
N LEU A 37 2.60 2.58 -3.94
CA LEU A 37 3.60 2.76 -2.88
C LEU A 37 3.71 1.51 -2.01
N VAL A 38 2.57 0.92 -1.65
CA VAL A 38 2.59 -0.29 -0.83
C VAL A 38 3.22 -1.45 -1.61
N ASN A 39 2.86 -1.63 -2.87
CA ASN A 39 3.44 -2.69 -3.68
C ASN A 39 4.94 -2.52 -3.83
N ASP A 40 5.40 -1.30 -4.06
CA ASP A 40 6.83 -1.03 -4.20
C ASP A 40 7.56 -1.37 -2.90
N TYR A 41 6.99 -1.01 -1.77
CA TYR A 41 7.61 -1.28 -0.49
C TYR A 41 7.62 -2.78 -0.18
N VAL A 42 6.52 -3.47 -0.51
CA VAL A 42 6.44 -4.92 -0.31
C VAL A 42 7.52 -5.62 -1.15
N GLU A 43 7.70 -5.18 -2.39
CA GLU A 43 8.72 -5.75 -3.25
C GLU A 43 10.12 -5.52 -2.65
N PHE A 44 10.35 -4.32 -2.16
CA PHE A 44 11.62 -3.99 -1.52
C PHE A 44 11.89 -4.90 -0.33
N GLN A 45 10.90 -5.07 0.53
CA GLN A 45 11.05 -5.91 1.71
C GLN A 45 11.22 -7.39 1.36
N ALA A 46 10.52 -7.84 0.33
CA ALA A 46 10.65 -9.22 -0.12
C ALA A 46 12.08 -9.52 -0.57
N LYS A 47 12.66 -8.60 -1.33
CA LYS A 47 14.04 -8.74 -1.78
C LYS A 47 15.00 -8.75 -0.60
N LYS A 48 14.74 -7.89 0.36
CA LYS A 48 15.58 -7.79 1.56
C LYS A 48 15.53 -9.08 2.37
N ALA A 49 14.36 -9.71 2.41
CA ALA A 49 14.18 -10.96 3.14
C ALA A 49 14.63 -12.19 2.35
N GLY A 50 14.96 -12.00 1.06
CA GLY A 50 15.36 -13.11 0.21
C GLY A 50 14.23 -14.02 -0.17
N LYS A 51 13.01 -13.51 -0.24
CA LYS A 51 11.82 -14.29 -0.57
C LYS A 51 11.20 -13.82 -1.88
N PRO A 52 10.52 -14.75 -2.60
CA PRO A 52 9.73 -14.32 -3.76
C PRO A 52 8.62 -13.39 -3.29
N ILE A 53 8.30 -12.39 -4.13
CA ILE A 53 7.31 -11.40 -3.74
C ILE A 53 5.94 -12.03 -3.48
N GLU A 54 5.57 -13.03 -4.26
CA GLU A 54 4.27 -13.69 -4.07
C GLU A 54 4.18 -14.38 -2.73
N LYS A 55 5.23 -15.05 -2.33
CA LYS A 55 5.24 -15.73 -1.04
C LYS A 55 5.19 -14.72 0.09
N PHE A 56 5.93 -13.63 -0.03
CA PHE A 56 5.95 -12.58 0.96
C PHE A 56 4.56 -11.95 1.11
N LYS A 57 3.89 -11.70 -0.01
CA LYS A 57 2.54 -11.15 0.01
C LYS A 57 1.57 -12.08 0.72
N GLN A 58 1.67 -13.38 0.43
CA GLN A 58 0.79 -14.35 1.07
C GLN A 58 0.98 -14.36 2.58
N GLU A 59 2.21 -14.25 3.03
CA GLU A 59 2.49 -14.20 4.46
C GLU A 59 1.88 -12.98 5.12
N LEU A 60 1.98 -11.83 4.45
CA LEU A 60 1.40 -10.59 4.97
C LEU A 60 -0.11 -10.69 5.05
N LEU A 61 -0.73 -11.18 3.99
CA LEU A 61 -2.18 -11.31 3.95
C LEU A 61 -2.68 -12.30 5.00
N SER A 62 -1.93 -13.35 5.21
CA SER A 62 -2.27 -14.34 6.23
C SER A 62 -2.24 -13.74 7.62
N LYS A 63 -1.24 -12.92 7.91
CA LYS A 63 -1.14 -12.26 9.21
C LYS A 63 -2.33 -11.36 9.47
N ASN A 64 -2.73 -10.61 8.46
CA ASN A 64 -3.85 -9.69 8.60
C ASN A 64 -5.19 -10.41 8.65
N GLY A 65 -5.22 -11.60 8.12
CA GLY A 65 -6.46 -12.37 8.09
C GLY A 65 -6.96 -12.79 9.44
N HIS A 66 -6.15 -12.66 10.47
CA HIS A 66 -6.52 -13.06 11.82
C HIS A 66 -7.28 -12.00 12.57
N LYS A 67 -7.48 -10.88 11.98
CA LYS A 67 -8.19 -9.78 12.66
C LYS A 67 -9.66 -9.99 12.79
#